data_8740d6a7a5f405306659a7f65d55a322
#
_entry.id   8740d6a7a5f405306659a7f65d55a322
#
_cell.length_a   1.000
_cell.length_b   1.000
_cell.length_c   1.000
_cell.angle_alpha   90.00
_cell.angle_beta   90.00
_cell.angle_gamma   90.00
#
_symmetry.space_group_name_H-M   'P 1'
#
loop_
_entity.id
_entity.type
_entity.pdbx_description
1 polymer ?
#
loop_
_entity_poly.entity_id
_entity_poly.type
_entity_poly.pdbx_seq_one_letter_code
_entity_poly.pdbx_strand_id
1 'polypeptide(L)'
;FVGIQKLGACFSYDPDRQLYEIEAKKLKGAYMLLDEASVTGTANILMAAVLAEGKTTIYNAACEPYLQQLSSMLNRMGARISGVGSNLLTIEGVEALGGTTHTILPDMIEVGSFIGMAAMTGSDITIKNTGYDMLGIIPDSFRRLGITVEQIGDDIHVPTHDSYQIETFIDGSIMTIADAPWPGLTPDLLSVFLVVATQ
;
A
#
# COMPACT_ATOMS: atom_id res chain seq x y z
N PHE A 1 14.23 -11.70 0.44
CA PHE A 1 15.11 -12.72 1.04
C PHE A 1 15.70 -12.26 2.39
N VAL A 2 16.41 -11.11 2.45
CA VAL A 2 17.16 -10.65 3.63
C VAL A 2 16.35 -10.65 4.93
N GLY A 3 15.10 -10.18 4.89
CA GLY A 3 14.24 -10.14 6.08
C GLY A 3 13.92 -11.52 6.65
N ILE A 4 13.63 -12.50 5.78
CA ILE A 4 13.33 -13.88 6.20
C ILE A 4 14.62 -14.58 6.68
N GLN A 5 15.79 -14.27 6.09
CA GLN A 5 17.08 -14.75 6.61
C GLN A 5 17.35 -14.22 8.02
N LYS A 6 17.02 -12.95 8.31
CA LYS A 6 17.14 -12.39 9.67
C LYS A 6 16.28 -13.12 10.69
N LEU A 7 15.14 -13.70 10.26
CA LEU A 7 14.31 -14.58 11.08
C LEU A 7 14.89 -16.00 11.25
N GLY A 8 16.03 -16.32 10.61
CA GLY A 8 16.74 -17.58 10.75
C GLY A 8 16.49 -18.60 9.65
N ALA A 9 15.88 -18.23 8.52
CA ALA A 9 15.79 -19.08 7.35
C ALA A 9 17.10 -19.11 6.55
N CYS A 10 17.37 -20.25 5.93
CA CYS A 10 18.46 -20.44 4.98
C CYS A 10 17.90 -20.40 3.56
N PHE A 11 18.69 -19.81 2.65
CA PHE A 11 18.37 -19.75 1.23
C PHE A 11 19.45 -20.46 0.44
N SER A 12 19.05 -21.25 -0.54
CA SER A 12 19.90 -21.80 -1.58
C SER A 12 19.29 -21.57 -2.94
N TYR A 13 20.13 -21.54 -3.97
CA TYR A 13 19.70 -21.44 -5.35
C TYR A 13 20.24 -22.63 -6.13
N ASP A 14 19.37 -23.37 -6.78
CA ASP A 14 19.69 -24.46 -7.69
C ASP A 14 19.69 -23.90 -9.13
N PRO A 15 20.86 -23.70 -9.76
CA PRO A 15 20.95 -23.12 -11.10
C PRO A 15 20.44 -24.05 -12.18
N ASP A 16 20.50 -25.38 -11.98
CA ASP A 16 20.06 -26.36 -12.95
C ASP A 16 18.53 -26.41 -13.05
N ARG A 17 17.87 -26.26 -11.90
CA ARG A 17 16.40 -26.24 -11.80
C ARG A 17 15.82 -24.83 -11.85
N GLN A 18 16.65 -23.79 -11.77
CA GLN A 18 16.27 -22.37 -11.64
C GLN A 18 15.31 -22.13 -10.45
N LEU A 19 15.57 -22.78 -9.33
CA LEU A 19 14.74 -22.71 -8.14
C LEU A 19 15.47 -22.08 -6.95
N TYR A 20 14.76 -21.25 -6.22
CA TYR A 20 15.17 -20.84 -4.87
C TYR A 20 14.54 -21.79 -3.85
N GLU A 21 15.34 -22.31 -2.96
CA GLU A 21 14.90 -23.13 -1.84
C GLU A 21 15.03 -22.32 -0.56
N ILE A 22 13.98 -22.36 0.26
CA ILE A 22 13.94 -21.69 1.57
C ILE A 22 13.72 -22.78 2.62
N GLU A 23 14.66 -22.90 3.55
CA GLU A 23 14.56 -23.85 4.64
C GLU A 23 14.58 -23.11 5.99
N ALA A 24 13.60 -23.41 6.85
CA ALA A 24 13.59 -22.93 8.21
C ALA A 24 13.07 -24.03 9.14
N LYS A 25 13.87 -24.43 10.12
CA LYS A 25 13.40 -25.35 11.19
C LYS A 25 12.49 -24.63 12.18
N LYS A 26 12.88 -23.43 12.56
CA LYS A 26 12.13 -22.55 13.46
C LYS A 26 12.57 -21.11 13.22
N LEU A 27 11.61 -20.25 12.96
CA LEU A 27 11.88 -18.81 12.84
C LEU A 27 11.97 -18.18 14.23
N LYS A 28 12.85 -17.19 14.37
CA LYS A 28 13.06 -16.42 15.60
C LYS A 28 12.89 -14.94 15.32
N GLY A 29 12.28 -14.27 16.27
CA GLY A 29 12.12 -12.83 16.21
C GLY A 29 13.45 -12.09 16.12
N ALA A 30 13.46 -11.01 15.33
CA ALA A 30 14.66 -10.22 15.09
C ALA A 30 14.30 -8.72 14.92
N TYR A 31 15.28 -7.86 15.20
CA TYR A 31 15.21 -6.47 14.79
C TYR A 31 15.72 -6.34 13.36
N MET A 32 14.98 -5.60 12.53
CA MET A 32 15.41 -5.29 11.17
C MET A 32 15.03 -3.88 10.75
N LEU A 33 15.99 -3.21 10.14
CA LEU A 33 15.80 -2.00 9.36
C LEU A 33 15.76 -2.42 7.89
N LEU A 34 14.68 -2.05 7.20
CA LEU A 34 14.54 -2.28 5.76
C LEU A 34 15.22 -1.16 4.98
N ASP A 35 15.92 -1.50 3.90
CA ASP A 35 16.60 -0.54 3.04
C ASP A 35 15.60 0.38 2.32
N GLU A 36 14.40 -0.14 2.05
CA GLU A 36 13.28 0.59 1.47
C GLU A 36 11.96 0.18 2.12
N ALA A 37 10.94 1.04 2.06
CA ALA A 37 9.58 0.75 2.51
C ALA A 37 8.84 -0.15 1.49
N SER A 38 9.35 -1.36 1.30
CA SER A 38 8.78 -2.34 0.36
C SER A 38 7.50 -2.95 0.91
N VAL A 39 6.40 -2.83 0.16
CA VAL A 39 5.10 -3.41 0.52
C VAL A 39 5.18 -4.93 0.60
N THR A 40 5.61 -5.58 -0.49
CA THR A 40 5.72 -7.03 -0.57
C THR A 40 6.77 -7.58 0.39
N GLY A 41 7.89 -6.85 0.58
CA GLY A 41 8.91 -7.17 1.56
C GLY A 41 8.35 -7.16 2.98
N THR A 42 7.67 -6.09 3.37
CA THR A 42 7.03 -5.96 4.69
C THR A 42 5.98 -7.04 4.90
N ALA A 43 5.10 -7.29 3.91
CA ALA A 43 4.04 -8.30 4.02
C ALA A 43 4.61 -9.72 4.25
N ASN A 44 5.62 -10.11 3.48
CA ASN A 44 6.24 -11.44 3.62
C ASN A 44 6.91 -11.62 4.98
N ILE A 45 7.65 -10.59 5.44
CA ILE A 45 8.30 -10.64 6.76
C ILE A 45 7.25 -10.69 7.86
N LEU A 46 6.19 -9.88 7.76
CA LEU A 46 5.09 -9.83 8.72
C LEU A 46 4.43 -11.20 8.87
N MET A 47 4.04 -11.83 7.74
CA MET A 47 3.43 -13.15 7.74
C MET A 47 4.33 -14.23 8.34
N ALA A 48 5.64 -14.15 8.14
CA ALA A 48 6.60 -15.07 8.74
C ALA A 48 6.79 -14.79 10.25
N ALA A 49 6.83 -13.50 10.63
CA ALA A 49 7.12 -13.06 11.99
C ALA A 49 6.00 -13.39 12.99
N VAL A 50 4.74 -13.46 12.56
CA VAL A 50 3.61 -13.76 13.47
C VAL A 50 3.69 -15.14 14.11
N LEU A 51 4.42 -16.08 13.49
CA LEU A 51 4.66 -17.43 14.01
C LEU A 51 6.13 -17.66 14.44
N ALA A 52 6.96 -16.62 14.38
CA ALA A 52 8.35 -16.70 14.84
C ALA A 52 8.41 -16.66 16.38
N GLU A 53 9.37 -17.35 16.97
CA GLU A 53 9.59 -17.34 18.42
C GLU A 53 10.13 -15.98 18.89
N GLY A 54 9.45 -15.37 19.84
CA GLY A 54 9.88 -14.12 20.46
C GLY A 54 9.36 -12.88 19.73
N LYS A 55 10.10 -11.77 19.78
CA LYS A 55 9.69 -10.46 19.29
C LYS A 55 10.42 -10.10 17.99
N THR A 56 9.68 -9.67 16.99
CA THR A 56 10.21 -9.06 15.77
C THR A 56 9.90 -7.57 15.76
N THR A 57 10.87 -6.76 15.35
CA THR A 57 10.69 -5.32 15.10
C THR A 57 11.12 -5.04 13.66
N ILE A 58 10.21 -4.47 12.88
CA ILE A 58 10.48 -4.04 11.50
C ILE A 58 10.46 -2.51 11.50
N TYR A 59 11.59 -1.88 11.21
CA TYR A 59 11.71 -0.44 11.03
C TYR A 59 11.85 -0.11 9.56
N ASN A 60 11.33 1.02 9.13
CA ASN A 60 11.10 1.40 7.74
C ASN A 60 10.17 0.42 7.01
N ALA A 61 9.17 -0.10 7.74
CA ALA A 61 8.09 -0.91 7.18
C ALA A 61 7.23 -0.06 6.26
N ALA A 62 6.72 -0.65 5.19
CA ALA A 62 5.64 -0.06 4.41
C ALA A 62 4.35 -0.02 5.26
N CYS A 63 3.53 1.02 5.09
CA CYS A 63 2.35 1.24 5.93
C CYS A 63 1.07 1.58 5.15
N GLU A 64 1.05 1.23 3.88
CA GLU A 64 -0.10 1.38 2.98
C GLU A 64 -1.35 0.63 3.51
N PRO A 65 -2.56 1.04 3.08
CA PRO A 65 -3.82 0.47 3.55
C PRO A 65 -3.90 -1.06 3.50
N TYR A 66 -3.35 -1.69 2.45
CA TYR A 66 -3.35 -3.15 2.33
C TYR A 66 -2.45 -3.84 3.36
N LEU A 67 -1.38 -3.20 3.84
CA LEU A 67 -0.57 -3.72 4.96
C LEU A 67 -1.26 -3.52 6.31
N GLN A 68 -1.97 -2.41 6.46
CA GLN A 68 -2.82 -2.19 7.63
C GLN A 68 -3.94 -3.23 7.68
N GLN A 69 -4.55 -3.51 6.52
CA GLN A 69 -5.57 -4.56 6.38
C GLN A 69 -5.01 -5.95 6.71
N LEU A 70 -3.86 -6.34 6.14
CA LEU A 70 -3.20 -7.61 6.44
C LEU A 70 -2.90 -7.74 7.95
N SER A 71 -2.35 -6.70 8.55
CA SER A 71 -2.06 -6.67 10.00
C SER A 71 -3.34 -6.81 10.83
N SER A 72 -4.42 -6.13 10.44
CA SER A 72 -5.72 -6.20 11.12
C SER A 72 -6.34 -7.59 10.99
N MET A 73 -6.25 -8.21 9.81
CA MET A 73 -6.70 -9.58 9.57
C MET A 73 -5.92 -10.57 10.44
N LEU A 74 -4.60 -10.49 10.44
CA LEU A 74 -3.76 -11.37 11.27
C LEU A 74 -4.02 -11.19 12.77
N ASN A 75 -4.23 -9.95 13.25
CA ASN A 75 -4.58 -9.68 14.64
C ASN A 75 -5.94 -10.32 15.01
N ARG A 76 -6.94 -10.29 14.11
CA ARG A 76 -8.22 -11.01 14.33
C ARG A 76 -8.04 -12.53 14.35
N MET A 77 -7.02 -13.05 13.67
CA MET A 77 -6.66 -14.47 13.69
C MET A 77 -5.88 -14.86 14.95
N GLY A 78 -5.52 -13.89 15.81
CA GLY A 78 -4.82 -14.13 17.08
C GLY A 78 -3.35 -13.71 17.08
N ALA A 79 -2.85 -13.07 16.02
CA ALA A 79 -1.52 -12.47 16.01
C ALA A 79 -1.44 -11.28 16.99
N ARG A 80 -0.22 -10.85 17.30
CA ARG A 80 0.06 -9.73 18.19
C ARG A 80 0.94 -8.72 17.47
N ILE A 81 0.32 -7.90 16.63
CA ILE A 81 0.97 -6.87 15.82
C ILE A 81 0.57 -5.51 16.36
N SER A 82 1.56 -4.65 16.62
CA SER A 82 1.39 -3.25 17.02
C SER A 82 2.18 -2.32 16.11
N GLY A 83 1.83 -1.02 16.12
CA GLY A 83 2.41 -0.02 15.20
C GLY A 83 1.76 -0.03 13.82
N VAL A 84 0.62 -0.67 13.64
CA VAL A 84 -0.13 -0.72 12.37
C VAL A 84 -0.43 0.70 11.89
N GLY A 85 -0.15 0.98 10.62
CA GLY A 85 -0.27 2.29 10.00
C GLY A 85 0.95 3.20 10.22
N SER A 86 2.02 2.68 10.83
CA SER A 86 3.29 3.38 10.95
C SER A 86 4.44 2.59 10.30
N ASN A 87 5.58 3.24 10.12
CA ASN A 87 6.79 2.60 9.58
C ASN A 87 7.57 1.77 10.60
N LEU A 88 7.01 1.59 11.81
CA LEU A 88 7.61 0.79 12.88
C LEU A 88 6.62 -0.26 13.36
N LEU A 89 6.76 -1.48 12.88
CA LEU A 89 5.94 -2.61 13.31
C LEU A 89 6.65 -3.42 14.40
N THR A 90 5.88 -3.81 15.40
CA THR A 90 6.32 -4.76 16.43
C THR A 90 5.39 -5.96 16.42
N ILE A 91 5.97 -7.14 16.31
CA ILE A 91 5.24 -8.42 16.25
C ILE A 91 5.73 -9.31 17.40
N GLU A 92 4.83 -9.80 18.22
CA GLU A 92 5.09 -10.86 19.18
C GLU A 92 4.60 -12.17 18.59
N GLY A 93 5.50 -13.10 18.37
CA GLY A 93 5.15 -14.40 17.77
C GLY A 93 4.18 -15.19 18.64
N VAL A 94 3.29 -15.93 17.99
CA VAL A 94 2.30 -16.81 18.62
C VAL A 94 2.48 -18.24 18.13
N GLU A 95 2.00 -19.22 18.90
CA GLU A 95 2.14 -20.63 18.56
C GLU A 95 1.28 -21.03 17.36
N ALA A 96 0.09 -20.43 17.23
CA ALA A 96 -0.85 -20.72 16.15
C ALA A 96 -1.78 -19.53 15.89
N LEU A 97 -2.30 -19.46 14.67
CA LEU A 97 -3.36 -18.53 14.28
C LEU A 97 -4.68 -19.29 14.13
N GLY A 98 -5.80 -18.65 14.48
CA GLY A 98 -7.14 -19.13 14.22
C GLY A 98 -7.68 -18.68 12.86
N GLY A 99 -8.96 -18.95 12.62
CA GLY A 99 -9.70 -18.43 11.47
C GLY A 99 -10.33 -17.07 11.77
N THR A 100 -10.67 -16.32 10.72
CA THR A 100 -11.44 -15.08 10.84
C THR A 100 -12.28 -14.83 9.59
N THR A 101 -13.34 -14.02 9.74
CA THR A 101 -14.03 -13.40 8.60
C THR A 101 -13.48 -12.00 8.41
N HIS A 102 -13.09 -11.67 7.20
CA HIS A 102 -12.48 -10.38 6.86
C HIS A 102 -13.00 -9.88 5.52
N THR A 103 -13.36 -8.60 5.45
CA THR A 103 -13.73 -7.93 4.21
C THR A 103 -12.49 -7.25 3.64
N ILE A 104 -12.19 -7.54 2.37
CA ILE A 104 -11.08 -6.93 1.65
C ILE A 104 -11.41 -5.47 1.31
N LEU A 105 -10.43 -4.59 1.47
CA LEU A 105 -10.54 -3.18 1.06
C LEU A 105 -10.60 -3.06 -0.47
N PRO A 106 -11.27 -2.02 -0.98
CA PRO A 106 -11.11 -1.63 -2.37
C PRO A 106 -9.64 -1.34 -2.72
N ASP A 107 -9.27 -1.58 -3.96
CA ASP A 107 -7.92 -1.27 -4.44
C ASP A 107 -7.83 0.22 -4.78
N MET A 108 -7.02 0.98 -4.01
CA MET A 108 -6.83 2.42 -4.22
C MET A 108 -6.18 2.74 -5.58
N ILE A 109 -5.40 1.81 -6.15
CA ILE A 109 -4.78 1.99 -7.47
C ILE A 109 -5.86 1.88 -8.55
N GLU A 110 -6.77 0.93 -8.42
CA GLU A 110 -7.91 0.76 -9.32
C GLU A 110 -8.83 2.00 -9.25
N VAL A 111 -9.14 2.48 -8.04
CA VAL A 111 -9.92 3.72 -7.86
C VAL A 111 -9.25 4.91 -8.57
N GLY A 112 -7.95 5.14 -8.34
CA GLY A 112 -7.20 6.19 -9.02
C GLY A 112 -7.18 6.02 -10.54
N SER A 113 -7.08 4.80 -11.03
CA SER A 113 -7.11 4.50 -12.47
C SER A 113 -8.46 4.84 -13.09
N PHE A 114 -9.58 4.57 -12.39
CA PHE A 114 -10.93 4.95 -12.86
C PHE A 114 -11.14 6.47 -12.83
N ILE A 115 -10.59 7.20 -11.85
CA ILE A 115 -10.62 8.67 -11.86
C ILE A 115 -9.87 9.19 -13.10
N GLY A 116 -8.67 8.69 -13.36
CA GLY A 116 -7.89 9.06 -14.55
C GLY A 116 -8.61 8.70 -15.85
N MET A 117 -9.24 7.53 -15.93
CA MET A 117 -10.04 7.10 -17.09
C MET A 117 -11.21 8.06 -17.34
N ALA A 118 -11.96 8.46 -16.30
CA ALA A 118 -13.06 9.40 -16.42
C ALA A 118 -12.58 10.72 -17.02
N ALA A 119 -11.47 11.26 -16.51
CA ALA A 119 -10.87 12.49 -17.02
C ALA A 119 -10.46 12.37 -18.50
N MET A 120 -9.80 11.28 -18.88
CA MET A 120 -9.29 11.04 -20.23
C MET A 120 -10.38 10.84 -21.27
N THR A 121 -11.52 10.31 -20.85
CA THR A 121 -12.66 10.01 -21.76
C THR A 121 -13.76 11.05 -21.72
N GLY A 122 -13.62 12.10 -20.88
CA GLY A 122 -14.65 13.11 -20.66
C GLY A 122 -15.97 12.51 -20.15
N SER A 123 -15.88 11.44 -19.34
CA SER A 123 -17.03 10.70 -18.87
C SER A 123 -17.50 11.19 -17.51
N ASP A 124 -18.82 11.08 -17.27
CA ASP A 124 -19.45 11.23 -15.96
C ASP A 124 -19.56 9.85 -15.31
N ILE A 125 -18.80 9.59 -14.24
CA ILE A 125 -18.83 8.29 -13.59
C ILE A 125 -18.92 8.42 -12.06
N THR A 126 -19.57 7.43 -11.44
CA THR A 126 -19.55 7.24 -10.00
C THR A 126 -18.87 5.91 -9.67
N ILE A 127 -17.76 5.98 -8.95
CA ILE A 127 -17.03 4.82 -8.44
C ILE A 127 -17.61 4.49 -7.07
N LYS A 128 -18.12 3.28 -6.91
CA LYS A 128 -18.81 2.83 -5.70
C LYS A 128 -17.89 2.16 -4.70
N ASN A 129 -18.17 2.39 -3.39
CA ASN A 129 -17.48 1.73 -2.28
C ASN A 129 -15.95 1.87 -2.40
N THR A 130 -15.46 3.09 -2.52
CA THR A 130 -14.05 3.37 -2.81
C THR A 130 -13.12 3.18 -1.61
N GLY A 131 -13.66 3.05 -0.41
CA GLY A 131 -12.86 3.12 0.83
C GLY A 131 -12.21 4.49 0.97
N TYR A 132 -12.97 5.57 0.77
CA TYR A 132 -12.47 6.94 0.62
C TYR A 132 -11.42 7.34 1.66
N ASP A 133 -11.62 6.99 2.92
CA ASP A 133 -10.70 7.31 4.02
C ASP A 133 -9.32 6.63 3.85
N MET A 134 -9.22 5.64 2.97
CA MET A 134 -8.00 4.89 2.68
C MET A 134 -7.33 5.28 1.35
N LEU A 135 -7.79 6.37 0.71
CA LEU A 135 -7.20 6.84 -0.55
C LEU A 135 -6.03 7.81 -0.35
N GLY A 136 -5.82 8.30 0.88
CA GLY A 136 -4.75 9.26 1.18
C GLY A 136 -4.82 10.50 0.29
N ILE A 137 -3.70 10.86 -0.33
CA ILE A 137 -3.58 12.07 -1.17
C ILE A 137 -4.11 11.88 -2.60
N ILE A 138 -4.56 10.67 -3.00
CA ILE A 138 -4.93 10.38 -4.39
C ILE A 138 -5.99 11.36 -4.93
N PRO A 139 -7.15 11.59 -4.26
CA PRO A 139 -8.16 12.53 -4.76
C PRO A 139 -7.62 13.96 -4.92
N ASP A 140 -6.83 14.43 -3.96
CA ASP A 140 -6.26 15.79 -4.00
C ASP A 140 -5.21 15.94 -5.11
N SER A 141 -4.46 14.88 -5.40
CA SER A 141 -3.49 14.88 -6.50
C SER A 141 -4.18 15.03 -7.86
N PHE A 142 -5.35 14.40 -8.06
CA PHE A 142 -6.15 14.60 -9.26
C PHE A 142 -6.77 16.01 -9.32
N ARG A 143 -7.22 16.56 -8.18
CA ARG A 143 -7.72 17.95 -8.12
C ARG A 143 -6.66 18.97 -8.55
N ARG A 144 -5.39 18.74 -8.25
CA ARG A 144 -4.27 19.60 -8.73
C ARG A 144 -4.17 19.63 -10.26
N LEU A 145 -4.59 18.60 -10.95
CA LEU A 145 -4.70 18.57 -12.41
C LEU A 145 -6.01 19.18 -12.94
N GLY A 146 -6.84 19.76 -12.06
CA GLY A 146 -8.12 20.38 -12.41
C GLY A 146 -9.27 19.38 -12.53
N ILE A 147 -9.06 18.12 -12.11
CA ILE A 147 -10.12 17.10 -12.15
C ILE A 147 -10.96 17.22 -10.89
N THR A 148 -12.28 17.42 -11.06
CA THR A 148 -13.21 17.41 -9.93
C THR A 148 -13.39 15.98 -9.44
N VAL A 149 -13.15 15.78 -8.15
CA VAL A 149 -13.35 14.51 -7.44
C VAL A 149 -14.26 14.79 -6.26
N GLU A 150 -15.52 14.42 -6.37
CA GLU A 150 -16.55 14.67 -5.35
C GLU A 150 -16.74 13.44 -4.48
N GLN A 151 -16.63 13.61 -3.18
CA GLN A 151 -16.94 12.56 -2.22
C GLN A 151 -18.45 12.51 -1.94
N ILE A 152 -19.07 11.35 -2.12
CA ILE A 152 -20.49 11.10 -1.81
C ILE A 152 -20.55 9.89 -0.86
N GLY A 153 -20.39 10.14 0.44
CA GLY A 153 -20.23 9.06 1.42
C GLY A 153 -18.93 8.30 1.18
N ASP A 154 -19.01 7.00 0.89
CA ASP A 154 -17.86 6.16 0.51
C ASP A 154 -17.65 6.05 -1.01
N ASP A 155 -18.49 6.73 -1.80
CA ASP A 155 -18.38 6.77 -3.25
C ASP A 155 -17.60 8.01 -3.72
N ILE A 156 -17.06 7.93 -4.93
CA ILE A 156 -16.47 9.06 -5.65
C ILE A 156 -17.27 9.31 -6.92
N HIS A 157 -17.68 10.56 -7.12
CA HIS A 157 -18.22 11.03 -8.38
C HIS A 157 -17.19 11.90 -9.10
N VAL A 158 -16.95 11.59 -10.36
CA VAL A 158 -16.11 12.37 -11.28
C VAL A 158 -17.02 12.86 -12.40
N PRO A 159 -17.44 14.13 -12.37
CA PRO A 159 -18.31 14.68 -13.41
C PRO A 159 -17.55 14.92 -14.70
N THR A 160 -18.27 14.98 -15.81
CA THR A 160 -17.73 15.43 -17.10
C THR A 160 -17.22 16.87 -17.01
N HIS A 161 -16.08 17.15 -17.61
CA HIS A 161 -15.49 18.48 -17.73
C HIS A 161 -15.25 18.86 -19.19
N ASP A 162 -15.54 20.09 -19.53
CA ASP A 162 -15.23 20.66 -20.86
C ASP A 162 -13.76 21.08 -20.98
N SER A 163 -13.10 21.40 -19.85
CA SER A 163 -11.70 21.79 -19.77
C SER A 163 -11.16 21.59 -18.36
N TYR A 164 -9.84 21.41 -18.24
CA TYR A 164 -9.15 21.27 -16.98
C TYR A 164 -8.27 22.51 -16.73
N GLN A 165 -8.28 23.01 -15.49
CA GLN A 165 -7.39 24.07 -15.04
C GLN A 165 -6.49 23.52 -13.95
N ILE A 166 -5.19 23.39 -14.24
CA ILE A 166 -4.22 22.93 -13.23
C ILE A 166 -4.08 23.96 -12.12
N GLU A 167 -3.88 23.49 -10.90
CA GLU A 167 -3.53 24.34 -9.78
C GLU A 167 -2.08 24.82 -9.92
N THR A 168 -1.84 26.05 -9.49
CA THR A 168 -0.51 26.64 -9.41
C THR A 168 -0.21 27.12 -8.00
N PHE A 169 1.06 27.29 -7.67
CA PHE A 169 1.45 28.00 -6.46
C PHE A 169 1.03 29.47 -6.52
N ILE A 170 1.08 30.17 -5.38
CA ILE A 170 0.69 31.58 -5.26
C ILE A 170 1.50 32.49 -6.22
N ASP A 171 2.73 32.12 -6.51
CA ASP A 171 3.62 32.82 -7.47
C ASP A 171 3.36 32.45 -8.94
N GLY A 172 2.37 31.61 -9.21
CA GLY A 172 2.00 31.13 -10.54
C GLY A 172 2.86 29.98 -11.07
N SER A 173 3.82 29.48 -10.31
CA SER A 173 4.61 28.32 -10.71
C SER A 173 3.78 27.03 -10.69
N ILE A 174 4.12 26.08 -11.58
CA ILE A 174 3.42 24.79 -11.70
C ILE A 174 3.77 23.89 -10.53
N MET A 175 2.75 23.26 -9.93
CA MET A 175 2.93 22.32 -8.84
C MET A 175 3.55 21.01 -9.34
N THR A 176 4.46 20.47 -8.55
CA THR A 176 5.04 19.15 -8.80
C THR A 176 4.14 18.07 -8.19
N ILE A 177 3.86 17.01 -8.96
CA ILE A 177 3.27 15.77 -8.48
C ILE A 177 4.41 14.77 -8.39
N ALA A 178 4.71 14.29 -7.18
CA ALA A 178 5.76 13.32 -6.91
C ALA A 178 5.23 12.20 -6.01
N ASP A 179 5.82 11.01 -6.18
CA ASP A 179 5.55 9.89 -5.28
C ASP A 179 6.21 10.09 -3.92
N ALA A 180 5.63 9.47 -2.92
CA ALA A 180 6.17 9.42 -1.57
C ALA A 180 5.58 8.20 -0.82
N PRO A 181 6.28 7.71 0.23
CA PRO A 181 5.70 6.71 1.12
C PRO A 181 4.33 7.15 1.66
N TRP A 182 3.45 6.17 1.87
CA TRP A 182 2.12 6.42 2.43
C TRP A 182 2.17 7.32 3.70
N PRO A 183 1.29 8.32 3.83
CA PRO A 183 0.09 8.61 3.02
C PRO A 183 0.35 9.47 1.76
N GLY A 184 1.59 9.57 1.28
CA GLY A 184 1.91 10.22 0.02
C GLY A 184 1.41 9.46 -1.20
N LEU A 185 1.63 10.02 -2.39
CA LEU A 185 1.18 9.43 -3.64
C LEU A 185 1.96 8.15 -3.95
N THR A 186 1.23 7.06 -4.20
CA THR A 186 1.86 5.80 -4.61
C THR A 186 2.52 5.91 -5.99
N PRO A 187 3.73 5.35 -6.19
CA PRO A 187 4.40 5.35 -7.50
C PRO A 187 3.60 4.62 -8.58
N ASP A 188 2.74 3.67 -8.20
CA ASP A 188 1.92 2.89 -9.15
C ASP A 188 0.95 3.76 -9.96
N LEU A 189 0.55 4.91 -9.43
CA LEU A 189 -0.33 5.85 -10.12
C LEU A 189 0.41 6.91 -10.95
N LEU A 190 1.74 7.04 -10.85
CA LEU A 190 2.48 8.06 -11.60
C LEU A 190 2.28 7.94 -13.12
N SER A 191 2.17 6.72 -13.64
CA SER A 191 1.90 6.51 -15.07
C SER A 191 0.50 7.01 -15.48
N VAL A 192 -0.49 6.85 -14.60
CA VAL A 192 -1.86 7.37 -14.81
C VAL A 192 -1.83 8.89 -14.79
N PHE A 193 -1.17 9.50 -13.79
CA PHE A 193 -1.00 10.96 -13.70
C PHE A 193 -0.27 11.52 -14.91
N LEU A 194 0.78 10.84 -15.40
CA LEU A 194 1.52 11.27 -16.59
C LEU A 194 0.59 11.31 -17.82
N VAL A 195 -0.19 10.26 -18.04
CA VAL A 195 -1.13 10.20 -19.18
C VAL A 195 -2.16 11.31 -19.07
N VAL A 196 -2.77 11.50 -17.90
CA VAL A 196 -3.75 12.57 -17.66
C VAL A 196 -3.15 13.95 -17.88
N ALA A 197 -1.92 14.19 -17.43
CA ALA A 197 -1.23 15.48 -17.58
C ALA A 197 -0.82 15.82 -19.02
N THR A 198 -0.93 14.88 -19.97
CA THR A 198 -0.64 15.12 -21.39
C THR A 198 -1.86 15.61 -22.20
N GLN A 199 -3.03 15.71 -21.59
CA GLN A 199 -4.27 16.20 -22.21
C GLN A 199 -4.52 17.65 -21.80
#